data_fe4fced339d66b1e99bd6e904a74d50d
#
_entry.id   fe4fced339d66b1e99bd6e904a74d50d
#
_cell.length_a   1.000
_cell.length_b   1.000
_cell.length_c   1.000
_cell.angle_alpha   90.00
_cell.angle_beta   90.00
_cell.angle_gamma   90.00
#
_symmetry.space_group_name_H-M   'P 1'
#
loop_
_entity.id
_entity.type
_entity.pdbx_description
1 polymer ?
#
loop_
_entity_poly.entity_id
_entity_poly.type
_entity_poly.pdbx_seq_one_letter_code
_entity_poly.pdbx_strand_id
1 'polypeptide(L)'
;MRQFIRHWYRTDEFTSVKSNLSTDIPPDQRLSDEDILNNVNTVMFAGSDTSSLGLTWTLWLLAKNQEVQDQLREELSTVHCPESFGDLSVDEIDSLYGNVSELPYFDNVIKEALRLVPPVHSSIRVADQDDVIPTSQPYKIQKPGGGSVTVTSPIRVTKGTVVHIPIEAFNLDKSVWGQDAWEFKYGQPFDS
;
A
#
# COMPACT_ATOMS: atom_id res chain seq x y z
N MET A 1 24.40 0.98 3.81
CA MET A 1 23.20 0.92 4.64
C MET A 1 23.48 0.69 6.12
N ARG A 2 24.11 -0.43 6.54
CA ARG A 2 24.47 -0.67 7.97
C ARG A 2 25.31 0.43 8.65
N GLN A 3 26.21 1.10 7.92
CA GLN A 3 27.01 2.21 8.47
C GLN A 3 26.20 3.49 8.64
N PHE A 4 25.24 3.76 7.75
CA PHE A 4 24.35 4.92 7.82
C PHE A 4 23.41 4.84 9.03
N ILE A 5 22.80 3.67 9.25
CA ILE A 5 21.96 3.41 10.43
C ILE A 5 22.74 3.53 11.73
N ARG A 6 23.99 3.05 11.77
CA ARG A 6 24.87 3.20 12.95
C ARG A 6 25.25 4.65 13.25
N HIS A 7 25.32 5.51 12.23
CA HIS A 7 25.59 6.92 12.41
C HIS A 7 24.39 7.65 13.05
N TRP A 8 23.19 7.35 12.60
CA TRP A 8 21.94 7.86 13.18
C TRP A 8 21.73 7.42 14.63
N TYR A 9 22.11 6.17 14.96
CA TYR A 9 22.02 5.64 16.32
C TYR A 9 23.00 6.26 17.32
N ARG A 10 23.99 7.02 16.85
CA ARG A 10 25.02 7.67 17.70
C ARG A 10 24.69 9.12 18.01
N THR A 11 23.63 9.69 17.54
CA THR A 11 23.22 11.05 17.90
C THR A 11 22.60 11.06 19.30
N ASP A 12 23.03 12.01 20.12
CA ASP A 12 22.57 12.16 21.53
C ASP A 12 21.05 12.33 21.62
N GLU A 13 20.42 12.86 20.58
CA GLU A 13 18.95 12.96 20.46
C GLU A 13 18.26 11.60 20.46
N PHE A 14 18.78 10.63 19.70
CA PHE A 14 18.18 9.28 19.66
C PHE A 14 18.32 8.54 20.99
N THR A 15 19.44 8.76 21.68
CA THR A 15 19.67 8.22 23.02
C THR A 15 18.73 8.85 24.05
N SER A 16 18.43 10.13 23.91
CA SER A 16 17.46 10.86 24.74
C SER A 16 16.03 10.39 24.53
N VAL A 17 15.60 10.18 23.27
CA VAL A 17 14.28 9.60 22.94
C VAL A 17 14.16 8.18 23.49
N LYS A 18 15.20 7.36 23.36
CA LYS A 18 15.23 6.00 23.91
C LYS A 18 15.10 6.01 25.44
N SER A 19 15.75 6.94 26.14
CA SER A 19 15.67 7.05 27.60
C SER A 19 14.26 7.44 28.07
N ASN A 20 13.59 8.32 27.35
CA ASN A 20 12.23 8.78 27.69
C ASN A 20 11.13 7.74 27.39
N LEU A 21 11.27 6.98 26.30
CA LEU A 21 10.33 5.91 25.92
C LEU A 21 10.49 4.62 26.75
N SER A 22 11.67 4.41 27.38
CA SER A 22 11.95 3.15 28.06
C SER A 22 11.54 3.11 29.54
N THR A 23 11.14 4.22 30.14
CA THR A 23 10.85 4.30 31.57
C THR A 23 9.52 3.68 31.97
N ASP A 24 8.53 3.69 31.08
CA ASP A 24 7.16 3.25 31.37
C ASP A 24 6.84 1.81 30.91
N ILE A 25 7.78 1.15 30.19
CA ILE A 25 7.56 -0.20 29.68
C ILE A 25 8.23 -1.23 30.61
N PRO A 26 7.51 -2.26 31.11
CA PRO A 26 8.08 -3.33 31.89
C PRO A 26 9.29 -3.99 31.20
N PRO A 27 10.34 -4.42 31.94
CA PRO A 27 11.56 -4.96 31.34
C PRO A 27 11.36 -6.18 30.43
N ASP A 28 10.33 -6.99 30.69
CA ASP A 28 9.94 -8.17 29.93
C ASP A 28 9.21 -7.86 28.62
N GLN A 29 8.76 -6.61 28.45
CA GLN A 29 8.12 -6.11 27.22
C GLN A 29 9.02 -5.20 26.39
N ARG A 30 10.27 -4.98 26.82
CA ARG A 30 11.21 -4.14 26.09
C ARG A 30 11.83 -4.89 24.92
N LEU A 31 11.81 -4.26 23.75
CA LEU A 31 12.53 -4.79 22.58
C LEU A 31 14.04 -4.68 22.82
N SER A 32 14.78 -5.71 22.39
CA SER A 32 16.23 -5.64 22.35
C SER A 32 16.71 -4.64 21.28
N ASP A 33 17.94 -4.14 21.40
CA ASP A 33 18.52 -3.25 20.40
C ASP A 33 18.62 -3.92 19.02
N GLU A 34 18.80 -5.24 19.00
CA GLU A 34 18.79 -6.03 17.76
C GLU A 34 17.39 -6.09 17.13
N ASP A 35 16.34 -6.30 17.92
CA ASP A 35 14.95 -6.30 17.44
C ASP A 35 14.56 -4.93 16.91
N ILE A 36 14.96 -3.85 17.57
CA ILE A 36 14.70 -2.48 17.10
C ILE A 36 15.37 -2.25 15.75
N LEU A 37 16.65 -2.64 15.59
CA LEU A 37 17.38 -2.52 14.34
C LEU A 37 16.74 -3.33 13.20
N ASN A 38 16.31 -4.54 13.49
CA ASN A 38 15.63 -5.41 12.53
C ASN A 38 14.28 -4.82 12.10
N ASN A 39 13.52 -4.27 13.04
CA ASN A 39 12.26 -3.59 12.75
C ASN A 39 12.48 -2.34 11.89
N VAL A 40 13.47 -1.49 12.22
CA VAL A 40 13.82 -0.31 11.40
C VAL A 40 14.21 -0.72 9.99
N ASN A 41 15.06 -1.75 9.82
CA ASN A 41 15.43 -2.27 8.51
C ASN A 41 14.22 -2.76 7.72
N THR A 42 13.32 -3.49 8.38
CA THR A 42 12.09 -4.00 7.75
C THR A 42 11.18 -2.87 7.28
N VAL A 43 10.93 -1.87 8.13
CA VAL A 43 10.09 -0.71 7.80
C VAL A 43 10.71 0.12 6.67
N MET A 44 12.02 0.37 6.72
CA MET A 44 12.71 1.10 5.66
C MET A 44 12.66 0.36 4.32
N PHE A 45 12.90 -0.95 4.32
CA PHE A 45 12.84 -1.74 3.10
C PHE A 45 11.42 -1.79 2.54
N ALA A 46 10.45 -2.18 3.36
CA ALA A 46 9.06 -2.31 2.94
C ALA A 46 8.44 -0.97 2.50
N GLY A 47 8.75 0.11 3.20
CA GLY A 47 8.20 1.44 2.93
C GLY A 47 8.86 2.12 1.72
N SER A 48 10.17 1.97 1.51
CA SER A 48 10.86 2.66 0.42
C SER A 48 10.43 2.18 -0.96
N ASP A 49 10.47 0.87 -1.21
CA ASP A 49 10.20 0.32 -2.54
C ASP A 49 8.73 0.50 -2.94
N THR A 50 7.81 0.15 -2.06
CA THR A 50 6.37 0.26 -2.36
C THR A 50 5.92 1.70 -2.55
N SER A 51 6.38 2.61 -1.68
CA SER A 51 6.03 4.04 -1.79
C SER A 51 6.65 4.69 -3.02
N SER A 52 7.91 4.35 -3.35
CA SER A 52 8.57 4.86 -4.55
C SER A 52 7.87 4.41 -5.84
N LEU A 53 7.46 3.13 -5.91
CA LEU A 53 6.71 2.62 -7.05
C LEU A 53 5.34 3.28 -7.14
N GLY A 54 4.59 3.37 -6.05
CA GLY A 54 3.28 4.03 -6.01
C GLY A 54 3.38 5.48 -6.47
N LEU A 55 4.34 6.25 -5.96
CA LEU A 55 4.57 7.63 -6.35
C LEU A 55 4.97 7.75 -7.83
N THR A 56 5.90 6.92 -8.30
CA THR A 56 6.37 6.95 -9.68
C THR A 56 5.22 6.73 -10.66
N TRP A 57 4.40 5.73 -10.44
CA TRP A 57 3.27 5.42 -11.32
C TRP A 57 2.16 6.46 -11.22
N THR A 58 1.89 7.00 -10.04
CA THR A 58 0.92 8.09 -9.87
C THR A 58 1.37 9.32 -10.65
N LEU A 59 2.63 9.74 -10.54
CA LEU A 59 3.17 10.87 -11.29
C LEU A 59 3.15 10.62 -12.80
N TRP A 60 3.43 9.39 -13.24
CA TRP A 60 3.36 9.04 -14.66
C TRP A 60 1.91 9.09 -15.21
N LEU A 61 0.93 8.58 -14.45
CA LEU A 61 -0.48 8.66 -14.81
C LEU A 61 -0.95 10.12 -14.87
N LEU A 62 -0.57 10.93 -13.90
CA LEU A 62 -0.84 12.37 -13.89
C LEU A 62 -0.20 13.09 -15.07
N ALA A 63 1.03 12.75 -15.44
CA ALA A 63 1.70 13.35 -16.59
C ALA A 63 0.99 13.06 -17.93
N LYS A 64 0.27 11.95 -18.01
CA LYS A 64 -0.52 11.57 -19.19
C LYS A 64 -1.94 12.14 -19.20
N ASN A 65 -2.43 12.61 -18.05
CA ASN A 65 -3.80 13.08 -17.88
C ASN A 65 -3.79 14.52 -17.34
N GLN A 66 -3.60 15.48 -18.25
CA GLN A 66 -3.43 16.90 -17.89
C GLN A 66 -4.66 17.47 -17.14
N GLU A 67 -5.86 17.10 -17.55
CA GLU A 67 -7.11 17.55 -16.91
C GLU A 67 -7.16 17.12 -15.43
N VAL A 68 -6.72 15.88 -15.13
CA VAL A 68 -6.60 15.37 -13.75
C VAL A 68 -5.61 16.18 -12.95
N GLN A 69 -4.46 16.48 -13.56
CA GLN A 69 -3.42 17.28 -12.93
C GLN A 69 -3.93 18.68 -12.55
N ASP A 70 -4.68 19.32 -13.46
CA ASP A 70 -5.15 20.69 -13.27
C ASP A 70 -6.22 20.72 -12.17
N GLN A 71 -7.14 19.77 -12.17
CA GLN A 71 -8.16 19.64 -11.12
C GLN A 71 -7.53 19.32 -9.76
N LEU A 72 -6.52 18.45 -9.73
CA LEU A 72 -5.79 18.13 -8.50
C LEU A 72 -5.04 19.35 -7.94
N ARG A 73 -4.44 20.17 -8.82
CA ARG A 73 -3.81 21.44 -8.40
C ARG A 73 -4.81 22.42 -7.84
N GLU A 74 -6.00 22.52 -8.44
CA GLU A 74 -7.08 23.36 -7.93
C GLU A 74 -7.47 22.94 -6.52
N GLU A 75 -7.72 21.65 -6.29
CA GLU A 75 -8.08 21.16 -4.96
C GLU A 75 -6.93 21.38 -3.96
N LEU A 76 -5.69 21.04 -4.32
CA LEU A 76 -4.52 21.23 -3.44
C LEU A 76 -4.27 22.72 -3.12
N SER A 77 -4.65 23.66 -3.99
CA SER A 77 -4.53 25.08 -3.74
C SER A 77 -5.43 25.58 -2.60
N THR A 78 -6.43 24.82 -2.19
CA THR A 78 -7.27 25.13 -1.03
C THR A 78 -6.56 24.93 0.30
N VAL A 79 -5.50 24.11 0.31
CA VAL A 79 -4.69 23.86 1.50
C VAL A 79 -3.57 24.88 1.57
N HIS A 80 -3.45 25.54 2.72
CA HIS A 80 -2.35 26.47 2.94
C HIS A 80 -1.02 25.70 2.99
N CYS A 81 -0.18 25.92 1.99
CA CYS A 81 1.14 25.31 1.92
C CYS A 81 2.20 26.35 2.35
N PRO A 82 3.08 26.02 3.28
CA PRO A 82 4.15 26.94 3.71
C PRO A 82 5.17 27.15 2.60
N GLU A 83 5.81 28.32 2.59
CA GLU A 83 6.88 28.63 1.62
C GLU A 83 8.11 27.74 1.78
N SER A 84 8.38 27.27 3.01
CA SER A 84 9.51 26.38 3.32
C SER A 84 9.06 25.23 4.22
N PHE A 85 9.31 24.00 3.77
CA PHE A 85 9.05 22.80 4.56
C PHE A 85 10.11 22.54 5.63
N GLY A 86 11.30 23.13 5.50
CA GLY A 86 12.43 22.87 6.39
C GLY A 86 12.28 23.49 7.79
N ASP A 87 11.38 24.46 7.93
CA ASP A 87 11.18 25.22 9.16
C ASP A 87 9.91 24.82 9.92
N LEU A 88 9.17 23.79 9.41
CA LEU A 88 7.94 23.33 10.02
C LEU A 88 8.20 22.54 11.31
N SER A 89 7.44 22.82 12.33
CA SER A 89 7.33 21.98 13.52
C SER A 89 6.59 20.66 13.21
N VAL A 90 6.73 19.66 14.08
CA VAL A 90 6.04 18.36 13.93
C VAL A 90 4.52 18.56 13.89
N ASP A 91 3.98 19.43 14.73
CA ASP A 91 2.53 19.69 14.79
C ASP A 91 2.00 20.34 13.51
N GLU A 92 2.80 21.22 12.88
CA GLU A 92 2.45 21.82 11.58
C GLU A 92 2.50 20.82 10.44
N ILE A 93 3.46 19.90 10.46
CA ILE A 93 3.55 18.78 9.50
C ILE A 93 2.33 17.86 9.65
N ASP A 94 1.97 17.48 10.88
CA ASP A 94 0.82 16.62 11.15
C ASP A 94 -0.50 17.29 10.74
N SER A 95 -0.64 18.60 10.99
CA SER A 95 -1.79 19.38 10.56
C SER A 95 -1.89 19.46 9.03
N LEU A 96 -0.78 19.71 8.35
CA LEU A 96 -0.72 19.74 6.89
C LEU A 96 -1.08 18.37 6.30
N TYR A 97 -0.51 17.31 6.85
CA TYR A 97 -0.84 15.93 6.43
C TYR A 97 -2.33 15.64 6.62
N GLY A 98 -2.92 15.99 7.76
CA GLY A 98 -4.35 15.85 8.01
C GLY A 98 -5.19 16.56 6.95
N ASN A 99 -4.90 17.84 6.70
CA ASN A 99 -5.64 18.63 5.72
C ASN A 99 -5.55 18.06 4.29
N VAL A 100 -4.37 17.60 3.87
CA VAL A 100 -4.19 16.98 2.53
C VAL A 100 -4.87 15.63 2.43
N SER A 101 -4.81 14.82 3.48
CA SER A 101 -5.40 13.47 3.48
C SER A 101 -6.94 13.46 3.46
N GLU A 102 -7.58 14.59 3.85
CA GLU A 102 -9.02 14.76 3.80
C GLU A 102 -9.54 15.24 2.44
N LEU A 103 -8.64 15.55 1.48
CA LEU A 103 -9.04 16.02 0.15
C LEU A 103 -9.59 14.86 -0.68
N PRO A 104 -10.88 14.90 -1.07
CA PRO A 104 -11.54 13.75 -1.69
C PRO A 104 -11.03 13.45 -3.10
N TYR A 105 -10.69 14.46 -3.89
CA TYR A 105 -10.15 14.24 -5.22
C TYR A 105 -8.72 13.68 -5.19
N PHE A 106 -7.88 14.20 -4.30
CA PHE A 106 -6.54 13.67 -4.04
C PHE A 106 -6.60 12.19 -3.65
N ASP A 107 -7.46 11.83 -2.69
CA ASP A 107 -7.65 10.45 -2.24
C ASP A 107 -8.10 9.53 -3.39
N ASN A 108 -9.06 9.98 -4.21
CA ASN A 108 -9.54 9.22 -5.39
C ASN A 108 -8.42 9.02 -6.43
N VAL A 109 -7.62 10.04 -6.71
CA VAL A 109 -6.49 9.94 -7.64
C VAL A 109 -5.46 8.92 -7.16
N ILE A 110 -5.12 8.94 -5.88
CA ILE A 110 -4.17 7.99 -5.30
C ILE A 110 -4.73 6.56 -5.33
N LYS A 111 -5.98 6.36 -4.90
CA LYS A 111 -6.64 5.05 -4.93
C LYS A 111 -6.71 4.47 -6.34
N GLU A 112 -7.05 5.29 -7.32
CA GLU A 112 -7.14 4.87 -8.71
C GLU A 112 -5.77 4.52 -9.30
N ALA A 113 -4.74 5.29 -8.99
CA ALA A 113 -3.38 4.96 -9.39
C ALA A 113 -2.92 3.61 -8.79
N LEU A 114 -3.20 3.37 -7.51
CA LEU A 114 -2.89 2.10 -6.84
C LEU A 114 -3.75 0.93 -7.33
N ARG A 115 -4.98 1.18 -7.80
CA ARG A 115 -5.80 0.17 -8.44
C ARG A 115 -5.17 -0.28 -9.75
N LEU A 116 -4.81 0.66 -10.62
CA LEU A 116 -4.24 0.37 -11.95
C LEU A 116 -2.85 -0.26 -11.85
N VAL A 117 -2.01 0.26 -10.97
CA VAL A 117 -0.62 -0.18 -10.83
C VAL A 117 -0.30 -0.38 -9.34
N PRO A 118 -0.75 -1.48 -8.74
CA PRO A 118 -0.46 -1.77 -7.34
C PRO A 118 1.03 -2.09 -7.17
N PRO A 119 1.73 -1.50 -6.19
CA PRO A 119 3.13 -1.83 -5.90
C PRO A 119 3.35 -3.31 -5.56
N VAL A 120 2.33 -3.96 -5.00
CA VAL A 120 2.31 -5.40 -4.75
C VAL A 120 1.34 -6.05 -5.72
N HIS A 121 1.87 -6.68 -6.77
CA HIS A 121 1.07 -7.26 -7.86
C HIS A 121 0.30 -8.52 -7.44
N SER A 122 0.84 -9.27 -6.49
CA SER A 122 0.22 -10.51 -6.03
C SER A 122 0.68 -10.88 -4.62
N SER A 123 -0.05 -11.79 -4.01
CA SER A 123 0.32 -12.39 -2.72
C SER A 123 0.16 -13.91 -2.79
N ILE A 124 0.91 -14.62 -1.94
CA ILE A 124 0.86 -16.07 -1.84
C ILE A 124 0.43 -16.45 -0.43
N ARG A 125 -0.43 -17.45 -0.34
CA ARG A 125 -0.84 -18.10 0.92
C ARG A 125 -0.61 -19.60 0.79
N VAL A 126 -0.39 -20.25 1.92
CA VAL A 126 -0.30 -21.71 1.99
C VAL A 126 -1.38 -22.18 2.95
N ALA A 127 -2.18 -23.17 2.53
CA ALA A 127 -3.20 -23.75 3.38
C ALA A 127 -2.56 -24.49 4.56
N ASP A 128 -2.85 -24.05 5.78
CA ASP A 128 -2.32 -24.66 7.01
C ASP A 128 -3.05 -25.99 7.34
N GLN A 129 -4.26 -26.12 6.88
CA GLN A 129 -5.11 -27.30 7.01
C GLN A 129 -5.96 -27.51 5.75
N ASP A 130 -6.66 -28.62 5.68
CA ASP A 130 -7.66 -28.84 4.65
C ASP A 130 -8.80 -27.84 4.84
N ASP A 131 -9.21 -27.15 3.78
CA ASP A 131 -10.22 -26.12 3.85
C ASP A 131 -11.01 -25.99 2.54
N VAL A 132 -12.01 -25.12 2.55
CA VAL A 132 -12.90 -24.88 1.43
C VAL A 132 -13.01 -23.39 1.17
N ILE A 133 -12.57 -22.95 -0.01
CA ILE A 133 -12.72 -21.55 -0.45
C ILE A 133 -14.10 -21.41 -1.11
N PRO A 134 -15.04 -20.63 -0.51
CA PRO A 134 -16.34 -20.40 -1.11
C PRO A 134 -16.20 -19.60 -2.40
N THR A 135 -17.01 -19.93 -3.41
CA THR A 135 -17.06 -19.19 -4.68
C THR A 135 -18.49 -18.70 -4.92
N SER A 136 -18.64 -17.43 -5.26
CA SER A 136 -19.94 -16.85 -5.63
C SER A 136 -20.26 -17.01 -7.13
N GLN A 137 -19.25 -17.29 -7.95
CA GLN A 137 -19.35 -17.42 -9.39
C GLN A 137 -18.77 -18.75 -9.86
N PRO A 138 -19.29 -19.31 -10.98
CA PRO A 138 -18.65 -20.45 -11.63
C PRO A 138 -17.22 -20.12 -12.06
N TYR A 139 -16.32 -21.06 -11.90
CA TYR A 139 -14.92 -20.90 -12.33
C TYR A 139 -14.51 -22.05 -13.28
N LYS A 140 -13.41 -21.83 -14.02
CA LYS A 140 -12.91 -22.82 -14.99
C LYS A 140 -11.66 -23.50 -14.47
N ILE A 141 -11.64 -24.83 -14.52
CA ILE A 141 -10.46 -25.64 -14.26
C ILE A 141 -9.85 -26.06 -15.59
N GLN A 142 -8.56 -25.79 -15.78
CA GLN A 142 -7.80 -26.27 -16.92
C GLN A 142 -7.50 -27.76 -16.73
N LYS A 143 -7.74 -28.57 -17.79
CA LYS A 143 -7.42 -29.99 -17.75
C LYS A 143 -6.00 -30.26 -18.23
N PRO A 144 -5.30 -31.23 -17.64
CA PRO A 144 -4.09 -31.78 -18.25
C PRO A 144 -4.39 -32.26 -19.68
N GLY A 145 -3.64 -31.79 -20.68
CA GLY A 145 -3.88 -32.09 -22.08
C GLY A 145 -4.76 -31.12 -22.86
N GLY A 146 -5.19 -30.02 -22.23
CA GLY A 146 -5.97 -28.95 -22.86
C GLY A 146 -7.47 -29.04 -22.58
N GLY A 147 -8.15 -27.90 -22.84
CA GLY A 147 -9.56 -27.73 -22.52
C GLY A 147 -9.82 -27.31 -21.07
N SER A 148 -11.03 -26.82 -20.81
CA SER A 148 -11.46 -26.39 -19.48
C SER A 148 -12.82 -26.96 -19.12
N VAL A 149 -13.08 -27.09 -17.82
CA VAL A 149 -14.38 -27.44 -17.26
C VAL A 149 -14.86 -26.33 -16.37
N THR A 150 -16.13 -25.93 -16.55
CA THR A 150 -16.79 -25.00 -15.65
C THR A 150 -17.28 -25.73 -14.41
N VAL A 151 -16.93 -25.21 -13.24
CA VAL A 151 -17.27 -25.76 -11.93
C VAL A 151 -18.06 -24.75 -11.14
N THR A 152 -19.09 -25.20 -10.45
CA THR A 152 -19.97 -24.36 -9.61
C THR A 152 -19.83 -24.67 -8.12
N SER A 153 -19.03 -25.68 -7.77
CA SER A 153 -18.78 -26.06 -6.37
C SER A 153 -17.63 -25.24 -5.77
N PRO A 154 -17.59 -25.07 -4.44
CA PRO A 154 -16.47 -24.44 -3.75
C PRO A 154 -15.13 -25.13 -4.06
N ILE A 155 -14.04 -24.36 -4.00
CA ILE A 155 -12.69 -24.86 -4.23
C ILE A 155 -12.19 -25.56 -2.96
N ARG A 156 -11.93 -26.87 -3.04
CA ARG A 156 -11.30 -27.60 -1.95
C ARG A 156 -9.79 -27.46 -2.04
N VAL A 157 -9.17 -27.10 -0.93
CA VAL A 157 -7.71 -27.01 -0.78
C VAL A 157 -7.28 -27.98 0.32
N THR A 158 -6.19 -28.69 0.09
CA THR A 158 -5.58 -29.55 1.11
C THR A 158 -4.44 -28.81 1.80
N LYS A 159 -4.09 -29.25 3.00
CA LYS A 159 -2.92 -28.71 3.72
C LYS A 159 -1.68 -28.70 2.82
N GLY A 160 -0.97 -27.58 2.81
CA GLY A 160 0.20 -27.34 1.97
C GLY A 160 -0.12 -26.84 0.55
N THR A 161 -1.40 -26.72 0.16
CA THR A 161 -1.76 -26.13 -1.13
C THR A 161 -1.36 -24.67 -1.18
N VAL A 162 -0.63 -24.28 -2.22
CA VAL A 162 -0.25 -22.88 -2.48
C VAL A 162 -1.39 -22.20 -3.21
N VAL A 163 -1.87 -21.09 -2.65
CA VAL A 163 -2.92 -20.23 -3.22
C VAL A 163 -2.28 -18.90 -3.63
N HIS A 164 -2.34 -18.58 -4.92
CA HIS A 164 -1.89 -17.30 -5.47
C HIS A 164 -3.06 -16.33 -5.56
N ILE A 165 -2.89 -15.14 -5.00
CA ILE A 165 -3.87 -14.05 -5.01
C ILE A 165 -3.37 -12.98 -5.99
N PRO A 166 -3.90 -12.90 -7.22
CA PRO A 166 -3.44 -11.96 -8.24
C PRO A 166 -4.13 -10.60 -8.06
N ILE A 167 -3.57 -9.73 -7.22
CA ILE A 167 -4.13 -8.41 -6.87
C ILE A 167 -4.34 -7.55 -8.14
N GLU A 168 -3.32 -7.48 -8.99
CA GLU A 168 -3.39 -6.71 -10.24
C GLU A 168 -4.52 -7.21 -11.16
N ALA A 169 -4.64 -8.52 -11.33
CA ALA A 169 -5.69 -9.09 -12.18
C ALA A 169 -7.09 -8.79 -11.63
N PHE A 170 -7.28 -8.82 -10.31
CA PHE A 170 -8.53 -8.45 -9.67
C PHE A 170 -8.85 -6.96 -9.85
N ASN A 171 -7.86 -6.11 -9.70
CA ASN A 171 -8.00 -4.66 -9.86
C ASN A 171 -8.33 -4.24 -11.31
N LEU A 172 -8.07 -5.09 -12.28
CA LEU A 172 -8.33 -4.86 -13.70
C LEU A 172 -9.49 -5.73 -14.25
N ASP A 173 -10.18 -6.47 -13.39
CA ASP A 173 -11.28 -7.33 -13.81
C ASP A 173 -12.50 -6.51 -14.25
N LYS A 174 -12.88 -6.66 -15.52
CA LYS A 174 -14.01 -5.96 -16.10
C LYS A 174 -15.36 -6.34 -15.49
N SER A 175 -15.47 -7.50 -14.89
CA SER A 175 -16.70 -7.92 -14.20
C SER A 175 -16.91 -7.17 -12.88
N VAL A 176 -15.84 -6.64 -12.30
CA VAL A 176 -15.86 -5.85 -11.06
C VAL A 176 -15.86 -4.34 -11.37
N TRP A 177 -14.95 -3.91 -12.27
CA TRP A 177 -14.65 -2.50 -12.50
C TRP A 177 -15.27 -1.91 -13.77
N GLY A 178 -16.00 -2.73 -14.55
CA GLY A 178 -16.61 -2.28 -15.81
C GLY A 178 -15.71 -2.48 -17.03
N GLN A 179 -16.26 -2.18 -18.23
CA GLN A 179 -15.59 -2.46 -19.50
C GLN A 179 -14.29 -1.64 -19.69
N ASP A 180 -14.21 -0.52 -19.04
CA ASP A 180 -13.12 0.45 -19.02
C ASP A 180 -12.19 0.30 -17.79
N ALA A 181 -12.16 -0.88 -17.20
CA ALA A 181 -11.32 -1.22 -16.02
C ALA A 181 -9.82 -0.87 -16.19
N TRP A 182 -9.33 -0.76 -17.42
CA TRP A 182 -7.94 -0.44 -17.74
C TRP A 182 -7.68 1.07 -17.89
N GLU A 183 -8.72 1.89 -17.84
CA GLU A 183 -8.61 3.32 -17.99
C GLU A 183 -8.42 3.97 -16.61
N PHE A 184 -7.71 5.09 -16.59
CA PHE A 184 -7.52 5.88 -15.38
C PHE A 184 -8.76 6.75 -15.13
N LYS A 185 -9.57 6.36 -14.17
CA LYS A 185 -10.87 6.98 -13.85
C LYS A 185 -10.77 7.83 -12.60
N TYR A 186 -10.78 9.10 -12.74
CA TYR A 186 -10.45 10.06 -11.67
C TYR A 186 -11.64 10.87 -11.14
N GLY A 187 -12.81 10.53 -11.33
CA GLY A 187 -13.94 11.39 -10.94
C GLY A 187 -15.08 10.68 -10.24
N GLN A 188 -14.97 9.39 -10.02
CA GLN A 188 -15.99 8.64 -9.31
C GLN A 188 -15.47 8.27 -7.92
N PRO A 189 -16.25 8.54 -6.85
CA PRO A 189 -15.91 7.98 -5.56
C PRO A 189 -15.86 6.46 -5.69
N PHE A 190 -14.87 5.85 -5.06
CA PHE A 190 -14.88 4.41 -4.84
C PHE A 190 -16.05 4.14 -3.90
N ASP A 191 -17.24 3.87 -4.45
CA ASP A 191 -18.38 3.45 -3.66
C ASP A 191 -18.00 2.13 -2.96
N SER A 192 -17.99 2.18 -1.65
CA SER A 192 -17.72 1.09 -0.72
C SER A 192 -18.87 0.06 -0.70
#